data_f8508561e46226cdb3fd1ddff133da71
#
_entry.id   f8508561e46226cdb3fd1ddff133da71
#
_cell.length_a   1.000
_cell.length_b   1.000
_cell.length_c   1.000
_cell.angle_alpha   90.00
_cell.angle_beta   90.00
_cell.angle_gamma   90.00
#
_symmetry.space_group_name_H-M   'P 1'
#
loop_
_entity.id
_entity.type
_entity.pdbx_description
1 polymer ?
#
loop_
_entity_poly.entity_id
_entity_poly.type
_entity_poly.pdbx_seq_one_letter_code
_entity_poly.pdbx_strand_id
1 'polypeptide(L)'
;MNLSLAYLGPTGTNSETAAIAYADWLTAHHQQQSTLCPYPSIALALQSVAQGQISQAVVPIENSIEGSVTVVLDILWRTDNLQVHQELTLPIFHGLLSYAASLEQIKTVYSHPQGLAQCQQWLESFLPQVQLIPTKSTTEGIKFLKEDLTAAAVSSPRAAQLYQVPLLKADIKDRPDNCTRFWIVSCEKSDRGNYLSLAFSLPKNAPGALVKALEIFARREINLSKIESRPSKRSLGEYVFLIDLEGNSQDIQIKEALTELSQCTEVLKIFGNYSKLPIP
;
A
#
# COMPACT_ATOMS: atom_id res chain seq x y z
N MET A 1 26.58 -4.02 2.60
CA MET A 1 25.99 -3.10 3.63
C MET A 1 24.63 -3.66 4.00
N ASN A 2 24.23 -3.54 5.25
CA ASN A 2 22.90 -3.97 5.68
C ASN A 2 21.86 -2.91 5.23
N LEU A 3 20.81 -3.31 4.50
CA LEU A 3 19.77 -2.42 3.98
C LEU A 3 18.74 -2.16 5.08
N SER A 4 18.35 -0.91 5.30
CA SER A 4 17.27 -0.56 6.23
C SER A 4 15.95 -0.38 5.48
N LEU A 5 14.88 -1.02 5.97
CA LEU A 5 13.54 -1.01 5.37
C LEU A 5 12.53 -0.39 6.33
N ALA A 6 12.07 0.83 6.04
CA ALA A 6 10.97 1.45 6.77
C ALA A 6 9.63 0.83 6.36
N TYR A 7 8.71 0.66 7.30
CA TYR A 7 7.33 0.24 7.03
C TYR A 7 6.35 0.87 8.02
N LEU A 8 5.06 0.89 7.69
CA LEU A 8 4.02 1.34 8.62
C LEU A 8 3.83 0.32 9.75
N GLY A 9 4.25 0.70 10.96
CA GLY A 9 4.02 -0.08 12.18
C GLY A 9 2.57 -0.04 12.66
N PRO A 10 2.29 -0.71 13.77
CA PRO A 10 3.21 -1.52 14.57
C PRO A 10 3.56 -2.87 13.93
N THR A 11 4.39 -3.67 14.62
CA THR A 11 4.64 -5.08 14.24
C THR A 11 3.37 -5.93 14.27
N GLY A 12 3.32 -6.99 13.45
CA GLY A 12 2.14 -7.85 13.29
C GLY A 12 1.13 -7.34 12.25
N THR A 13 1.39 -6.21 11.58
CA THR A 13 0.51 -5.66 10.54
C THR A 13 0.81 -6.24 9.15
N ASN A 14 -0.10 -6.05 8.20
CA ASN A 14 0.13 -6.42 6.79
C ASN A 14 1.32 -5.65 6.18
N SER A 15 1.59 -4.43 6.65
CA SER A 15 2.77 -3.66 6.21
C SER A 15 4.08 -4.29 6.69
N GLU A 16 4.12 -4.87 7.90
CA GLU A 16 5.28 -5.68 8.32
C GLU A 16 5.41 -6.93 7.45
N THR A 17 4.29 -7.63 7.18
CA THR A 17 4.31 -8.82 6.32
C THR A 17 4.88 -8.49 4.93
N ALA A 18 4.52 -7.34 4.34
CA ALA A 18 5.08 -6.87 3.10
C ALA A 18 6.59 -6.59 3.19
N ALA A 19 7.03 -5.96 4.27
CA ALA A 19 8.44 -5.67 4.50
C ALA A 19 9.26 -6.94 4.71
N ILE A 20 8.73 -7.95 5.41
CA ILE A 20 9.35 -9.28 5.56
C ILE A 20 9.46 -9.97 4.20
N ALA A 21 8.37 -10.04 3.44
CA ALA A 21 8.36 -10.68 2.13
C ALA A 21 9.38 -10.06 1.17
N TYR A 22 9.52 -8.73 1.21
CA TYR A 22 10.55 -8.04 0.44
C TYR A 22 11.97 -8.34 0.96
N ALA A 23 12.18 -8.37 2.27
CA ALA A 23 13.47 -8.72 2.89
C ALA A 23 13.91 -10.14 2.53
N ASP A 24 12.99 -11.09 2.55
CA ASP A 24 13.22 -12.48 2.16
C ASP A 24 13.57 -12.59 0.68
N TRP A 25 12.86 -11.85 -0.18
CA TRP A 25 13.15 -11.76 -1.60
C TRP A 25 14.55 -11.19 -1.86
N LEU A 26 14.96 -10.12 -1.16
CA LEU A 26 16.32 -9.55 -1.26
C LEU A 26 17.39 -10.56 -0.84
N THR A 27 17.13 -11.31 0.21
CA THR A 27 18.04 -12.34 0.68
C THR A 27 18.19 -13.48 -0.34
N ALA A 28 17.07 -13.94 -0.89
CA ALA A 28 17.07 -15.06 -1.84
C ALA A 28 17.70 -14.71 -3.21
N HIS A 29 17.46 -13.49 -3.73
CA HIS A 29 17.87 -13.12 -5.09
C HIS A 29 19.11 -12.24 -5.14
N HIS A 30 19.43 -11.53 -4.08
CA HIS A 30 20.55 -10.58 -4.03
C HIS A 30 21.55 -10.88 -2.91
N GLN A 31 21.31 -11.90 -2.08
CA GLN A 31 22.14 -12.23 -0.90
C GLN A 31 22.30 -11.02 0.04
N GLN A 32 21.29 -10.14 0.04
CA GLN A 32 21.32 -8.90 0.80
C GLN A 32 20.44 -9.01 2.04
N GLN A 33 21.07 -8.83 3.21
CA GLN A 33 20.37 -8.75 4.48
C GLN A 33 19.77 -7.36 4.69
N SER A 34 18.62 -7.30 5.38
CA SER A 34 17.94 -6.05 5.70
C SER A 34 17.49 -6.00 7.16
N THR A 35 17.38 -4.78 7.68
CA THR A 35 16.82 -4.49 9.00
C THR A 35 15.48 -3.80 8.84
N LEU A 36 14.44 -4.35 9.46
CA LEU A 36 13.09 -3.80 9.42
C LEU A 36 12.91 -2.71 10.48
N CYS A 37 12.41 -1.54 10.07
CA CYS A 37 12.24 -0.35 10.89
C CYS A 37 10.78 0.09 10.90
N PRO A 38 9.99 -0.19 11.97
CA PRO A 38 8.61 0.26 12.06
C PRO A 38 8.51 1.76 12.30
N TYR A 39 7.64 2.43 11.56
CA TYR A 39 7.33 3.85 11.70
C TYR A 39 5.89 4.07 12.12
N PRO A 40 5.59 5.12 12.91
CA PRO A 40 4.24 5.40 13.39
C PRO A 40 3.29 5.89 12.28
N SER A 41 3.82 6.32 11.12
CA SER A 41 3.02 6.69 9.95
C SER A 41 3.78 6.48 8.65
N ILE A 42 3.03 6.30 7.55
CA ILE A 42 3.59 6.24 6.18
C ILE A 42 4.39 7.51 5.86
N ALA A 43 3.88 8.67 6.30
CA ALA A 43 4.53 9.95 6.05
C ALA A 43 5.94 10.00 6.65
N LEU A 44 6.08 9.56 7.90
CA LEU A 44 7.38 9.52 8.57
C LEU A 44 8.33 8.48 7.95
N ALA A 45 7.81 7.32 7.52
CA ALA A 45 8.60 6.32 6.82
C ALA A 45 9.18 6.87 5.50
N LEU A 46 8.36 7.51 4.66
CA LEU A 46 8.83 8.12 3.41
C LEU A 46 9.75 9.32 3.65
N GLN A 47 9.47 10.13 4.67
CA GLN A 47 10.32 11.27 5.03
C GLN A 47 11.71 10.81 5.48
N SER A 48 11.83 9.73 6.25
CA SER A 48 13.11 9.18 6.68
C SER A 48 13.96 8.69 5.50
N VAL A 49 13.31 8.13 4.46
CA VAL A 49 13.97 7.77 3.20
C VAL A 49 14.42 9.03 2.47
N ALA A 50 13.54 10.03 2.30
CA ALA A 50 13.86 11.27 1.61
C ALA A 50 15.04 12.04 2.25
N GLN A 51 15.23 11.88 3.57
CA GLN A 51 16.34 12.45 4.34
C GLN A 51 17.60 11.56 4.37
N GLY A 52 17.59 10.40 3.72
CA GLY A 52 18.70 9.45 3.70
C GLY A 52 18.99 8.74 5.03
N GLN A 53 18.05 8.77 5.98
CA GLN A 53 18.16 8.08 7.27
C GLN A 53 17.90 6.59 7.15
N ILE A 54 17.03 6.20 6.23
CA ILE A 54 16.65 4.82 5.90
C ILE A 54 16.85 4.61 4.41
N SER A 55 17.30 3.41 4.04
CA SER A 55 17.61 3.08 2.64
C SER A 55 16.38 3.03 1.76
N GLN A 56 15.32 2.34 2.21
CA GLN A 56 14.08 2.13 1.44
C GLN A 56 12.87 2.10 2.36
N ALA A 57 11.68 2.38 1.79
CA ALA A 57 10.41 2.19 2.47
C ALA A 57 9.52 1.22 1.69
N VAL A 58 8.84 0.33 2.42
CA VAL A 58 7.79 -0.55 1.92
C VAL A 58 6.45 0.06 2.34
N VAL A 59 5.71 0.63 1.40
CA VAL A 59 4.49 1.40 1.68
C VAL A 59 3.29 0.88 0.89
N PRO A 60 2.11 0.75 1.51
CA PRO A 60 0.90 0.36 0.80
C PRO A 60 0.48 1.49 -0.16
N ILE A 61 0.14 1.15 -1.40
CA ILE A 61 -0.28 2.11 -2.41
C ILE A 61 -1.76 1.99 -2.77
N GLU A 62 -2.30 0.77 -2.68
CA GLU A 62 -3.67 0.47 -3.05
C GLU A 62 -4.13 -0.85 -2.43
N ASN A 63 -5.35 -0.87 -1.92
CA ASN A 63 -6.04 -2.10 -1.54
C ASN A 63 -7.20 -2.35 -2.53
N SER A 64 -7.41 -3.60 -2.94
CA SER A 64 -8.41 -3.97 -3.94
C SER A 64 -9.87 -3.66 -3.54
N ILE A 65 -10.12 -3.44 -2.24
CA ILE A 65 -11.45 -3.12 -1.70
C ILE A 65 -11.57 -1.64 -1.37
N GLU A 66 -10.57 -1.07 -0.67
CA GLU A 66 -10.58 0.30 -0.15
C GLU A 66 -10.08 1.34 -1.16
N GLY A 67 -9.39 0.89 -2.20
CA GLY A 67 -8.77 1.78 -3.18
C GLY A 67 -7.43 2.34 -2.75
N SER A 68 -7.09 3.51 -3.25
CA SER A 68 -5.75 4.10 -3.15
C SER A 68 -5.40 4.64 -1.77
N VAL A 69 -4.15 4.41 -1.36
CA VAL A 69 -3.56 5.00 -0.15
C VAL A 69 -3.01 6.39 -0.49
N THR A 70 -3.87 7.35 -0.45
CA THR A 70 -3.67 8.70 -0.99
C THR A 70 -2.49 9.46 -0.38
N VAL A 71 -2.13 9.17 0.88
CA VAL A 71 -1.00 9.82 1.56
C VAL A 71 0.33 9.53 0.86
N VAL A 72 0.51 8.33 0.30
CA VAL A 72 1.74 7.96 -0.44
C VAL A 72 1.86 8.81 -1.69
N LEU A 73 0.78 8.91 -2.47
CA LEU A 73 0.72 9.67 -3.71
C LEU A 73 1.00 11.16 -3.47
N ASP A 74 0.40 11.72 -2.41
CA ASP A 74 0.59 13.12 -2.02
C ASP A 74 2.06 13.42 -1.63
N ILE A 75 2.73 12.47 -0.98
CA ILE A 75 4.14 12.63 -0.58
C ILE A 75 5.05 12.50 -1.80
N LEU A 76 4.86 11.49 -2.63
CA LEU A 76 5.61 11.33 -3.87
C LEU A 76 5.46 12.56 -4.79
N TRP A 77 4.27 13.14 -4.87
CA TRP A 77 4.06 14.37 -5.63
C TRP A 77 4.87 15.57 -5.11
N ARG A 78 5.04 15.67 -3.79
CA ARG A 78 5.72 16.82 -3.15
C ARG A 78 7.21 16.64 -2.95
N THR A 79 7.72 15.41 -3.03
CA THR A 79 9.11 15.06 -2.69
C THR A 79 9.85 14.60 -3.93
N ASP A 80 10.81 15.40 -4.41
CA ASP A 80 11.42 15.20 -5.73
C ASP A 80 12.42 14.05 -5.82
N ASN A 81 13.03 13.68 -4.70
CA ASN A 81 14.09 12.67 -4.66
C ASN A 81 13.58 11.26 -4.32
N LEU A 82 12.27 11.04 -4.22
CA LEU A 82 11.73 9.71 -4.01
C LEU A 82 11.38 9.02 -5.32
N GLN A 83 11.79 7.76 -5.46
CA GLN A 83 11.57 6.93 -6.65
C GLN A 83 11.00 5.58 -6.27
N VAL A 84 10.11 5.05 -7.09
CA VAL A 84 9.54 3.70 -6.98
C VAL A 84 10.43 2.72 -7.72
N HIS A 85 10.85 1.64 -7.06
CA HIS A 85 11.74 0.63 -7.64
C HIS A 85 11.06 -0.69 -7.94
N GLN A 86 10.16 -1.09 -7.05
CA GLN A 86 9.49 -2.38 -7.14
C GLN A 86 8.09 -2.29 -6.58
N GLU A 87 7.26 -3.22 -6.99
CA GLU A 87 5.91 -3.45 -6.48
C GLU A 87 5.79 -4.88 -6.02
N LEU A 88 5.12 -5.07 -4.89
CA LEU A 88 4.67 -6.38 -4.46
C LEU A 88 3.17 -6.33 -4.14
N THR A 89 2.48 -7.42 -4.43
CA THR A 89 1.05 -7.56 -4.12
C THR A 89 0.89 -8.69 -3.12
N LEU A 90 0.31 -8.37 -1.97
CA LEU A 90 0.05 -9.35 -0.92
C LEU A 90 -1.44 -9.65 -0.81
N PRO A 91 -1.85 -10.92 -0.76
CA PRO A 91 -3.18 -11.29 -0.32
C PRO A 91 -3.37 -10.92 1.14
N ILE A 92 -4.53 -10.35 1.46
CA ILE A 92 -4.87 -9.93 2.83
C ILE A 92 -5.73 -11.01 3.47
N PHE A 93 -5.29 -11.45 4.64
CA PHE A 93 -5.99 -12.43 5.45
C PHE A 93 -6.37 -11.83 6.80
N HIS A 94 -7.59 -12.10 7.22
CA HIS A 94 -8.10 -11.75 8.54
C HIS A 94 -8.52 -13.01 9.28
N GLY A 95 -8.05 -13.15 10.51
CA GLY A 95 -8.46 -14.21 11.41
C GLY A 95 -9.09 -13.64 12.67
N LEU A 96 -9.91 -14.43 13.32
CA LEU A 96 -10.43 -14.16 14.66
C LEU A 96 -9.51 -14.76 15.69
N LEU A 97 -8.82 -13.91 16.44
CA LEU A 97 -7.87 -14.27 17.50
C LEU A 97 -8.58 -14.18 18.85
N SER A 98 -8.51 -15.21 19.68
CA SER A 98 -9.10 -15.19 21.01
C SER A 98 -8.53 -16.30 21.89
N TYR A 99 -8.61 -16.12 23.20
CA TYR A 99 -8.40 -17.19 24.19
C TYR A 99 -9.70 -17.93 24.57
N ALA A 100 -10.86 -17.51 24.03
CA ALA A 100 -12.12 -18.21 24.21
C ALA A 100 -12.05 -19.63 23.63
N ALA A 101 -12.76 -20.57 24.23
CA ALA A 101 -12.82 -21.94 23.74
C ALA A 101 -13.74 -22.13 22.52
N SER A 102 -14.70 -21.22 22.32
CA SER A 102 -15.67 -21.29 21.21
C SER A 102 -16.21 -19.90 20.84
N LEU A 103 -16.86 -19.80 19.67
CA LEU A 103 -17.44 -18.55 19.17
C LEU A 103 -18.55 -18.01 20.08
N GLU A 104 -19.33 -18.87 20.70
CA GLU A 104 -20.48 -18.52 21.56
C GLU A 104 -20.06 -17.77 22.83
N GLN A 105 -18.80 -17.89 23.23
CA GLN A 105 -18.26 -17.19 24.38
C GLN A 105 -17.85 -15.75 24.08
N ILE A 106 -17.72 -15.38 22.78
CA ILE A 106 -17.28 -14.06 22.37
C ILE A 106 -18.39 -13.04 22.58
N LYS A 107 -18.08 -11.95 23.28
CA LYS A 107 -18.97 -10.81 23.54
C LYS A 107 -18.49 -9.54 22.87
N THR A 108 -17.17 -9.41 22.68
CA THR A 108 -16.54 -8.20 22.15
C THR A 108 -15.51 -8.56 21.08
N VAL A 109 -15.52 -7.81 19.97
CA VAL A 109 -14.53 -7.95 18.88
C VAL A 109 -13.83 -6.63 18.63
N TYR A 110 -12.51 -6.62 18.73
CA TYR A 110 -11.63 -5.47 18.49
C TYR A 110 -10.98 -5.56 17.12
N SER A 111 -10.90 -4.46 16.39
CA SER A 111 -9.99 -4.30 15.24
C SER A 111 -9.94 -2.85 14.76
N HIS A 112 -9.04 -2.57 13.83
CA HIS A 112 -9.11 -1.36 13.02
C HIS A 112 -10.45 -1.32 12.26
N PRO A 113 -11.08 -0.12 12.08
CA PRO A 113 -12.36 -0.02 11.36
C PRO A 113 -12.38 -0.74 10.01
N GLN A 114 -11.31 -0.63 9.25
CA GLN A 114 -11.15 -1.32 7.97
C GLN A 114 -11.18 -2.85 8.11
N GLY A 115 -10.51 -3.41 9.14
CA GLY A 115 -10.55 -4.86 9.40
C GLY A 115 -11.94 -5.36 9.78
N LEU A 116 -12.69 -4.58 10.59
CA LEU A 116 -14.09 -4.88 10.92
C LEU A 116 -14.97 -4.85 9.68
N ALA A 117 -14.84 -3.81 8.84
CA ALA A 117 -15.63 -3.68 7.61
C ALA A 117 -15.36 -4.80 6.60
N GLN A 118 -14.11 -5.29 6.51
CA GLN A 118 -13.73 -6.37 5.61
C GLN A 118 -14.17 -7.77 6.08
N CYS A 119 -14.67 -7.88 7.31
CA CYS A 119 -15.19 -9.11 7.91
C CYS A 119 -16.65 -8.97 8.37
N GLN A 120 -17.36 -7.92 7.93
CA GLN A 120 -18.68 -7.56 8.45
C GLN A 120 -19.70 -8.68 8.25
N GLN A 121 -19.84 -9.24 7.04
CA GLN A 121 -20.81 -10.29 6.74
C GLN A 121 -20.54 -11.56 7.55
N TRP A 122 -19.26 -11.91 7.70
CA TRP A 122 -18.89 -13.05 8.53
C TRP A 122 -19.23 -12.79 10.01
N LEU A 123 -18.91 -11.62 10.54
CA LEU A 123 -19.21 -11.23 11.94
C LEU A 123 -20.73 -11.22 12.19
N GLU A 124 -21.52 -10.65 11.30
CA GLU A 124 -22.98 -10.62 11.40
C GLU A 124 -23.59 -12.03 11.36
N SER A 125 -23.00 -12.95 10.57
CA SER A 125 -23.51 -14.31 10.42
C SER A 125 -23.19 -15.23 11.59
N PHE A 126 -21.98 -15.11 12.15
CA PHE A 126 -21.48 -16.03 13.17
C PHE A 126 -21.43 -15.44 14.58
N LEU A 127 -21.42 -14.11 14.68
CA LEU A 127 -21.33 -13.38 15.95
C LEU A 127 -22.30 -12.17 16.00
N PRO A 128 -23.62 -12.38 15.74
CA PRO A 128 -24.57 -11.27 15.56
C PRO A 128 -24.82 -10.41 16.80
N GLN A 129 -24.43 -10.88 17.99
CA GLN A 129 -24.68 -10.20 19.26
C GLN A 129 -23.44 -9.54 19.85
N VAL A 130 -22.28 -9.60 19.17
CA VAL A 130 -21.03 -9.05 19.71
C VAL A 130 -20.97 -7.53 19.59
N GLN A 131 -20.31 -6.92 20.55
CA GLN A 131 -19.94 -5.51 20.45
C GLN A 131 -18.67 -5.33 19.61
N LEU A 132 -18.74 -4.55 18.53
CA LEU A 132 -17.58 -4.21 17.72
C LEU A 132 -16.92 -2.94 18.26
N ILE A 133 -15.64 -3.01 18.60
CA ILE A 133 -14.89 -1.88 19.17
C ILE A 133 -13.72 -1.53 18.25
N PRO A 134 -13.73 -0.34 17.64
CA PRO A 134 -12.65 0.10 16.77
C PRO A 134 -11.39 0.43 17.57
N THR A 135 -10.22 0.07 16.99
CA THR A 135 -8.88 0.35 17.52
C THR A 135 -8.02 1.04 16.45
N LYS A 136 -6.87 1.60 16.83
CA LYS A 136 -5.98 2.34 15.91
C LYS A 136 -5.26 1.42 14.92
N SER A 137 -5.13 0.13 15.24
CA SER A 137 -4.56 -0.89 14.35
C SER A 137 -5.22 -2.24 14.61
N THR A 138 -5.12 -3.17 13.65
CA THR A 138 -5.62 -4.54 13.81
C THR A 138 -4.94 -5.30 14.95
N THR A 139 -3.72 -4.90 15.34
CA THR A 139 -2.96 -5.55 16.42
C THR A 139 -3.19 -4.93 17.80
N GLU A 140 -3.72 -3.71 17.87
CA GLU A 140 -3.96 -3.04 19.17
C GLU A 140 -5.00 -3.78 20.01
N GLY A 141 -6.04 -4.31 19.38
CA GLY A 141 -7.08 -5.09 20.05
C GLY A 141 -6.58 -6.34 20.77
N ILE A 142 -5.44 -6.89 20.31
CA ILE A 142 -4.83 -8.09 20.90
C ILE A 142 -4.42 -7.87 22.37
N LYS A 143 -4.09 -6.63 22.75
CA LYS A 143 -3.67 -6.30 24.12
C LYS A 143 -4.75 -6.57 25.16
N PHE A 144 -6.02 -6.52 24.76
CA PHE A 144 -7.16 -6.71 25.68
C PHE A 144 -7.54 -8.18 25.88
N LEU A 145 -7.07 -9.10 25.01
CA LEU A 145 -7.53 -10.49 25.01
C LEU A 145 -7.07 -11.30 26.23
N LYS A 146 -5.96 -10.92 26.87
CA LYS A 146 -5.48 -11.59 28.08
C LYS A 146 -6.28 -11.23 29.34
N GLU A 147 -6.87 -10.03 29.35
CA GLU A 147 -7.64 -9.50 30.47
C GLU A 147 -9.11 -9.90 30.37
N ASP A 148 -9.62 -10.13 29.16
CA ASP A 148 -10.99 -10.54 28.88
C ASP A 148 -11.02 -11.76 27.94
N LEU A 149 -11.27 -12.94 28.53
CA LEU A 149 -11.36 -14.21 27.79
C LEU A 149 -12.64 -14.31 26.93
N THR A 150 -13.56 -13.35 27.03
CA THR A 150 -14.73 -13.24 26.14
C THR A 150 -14.51 -12.28 25.00
N ALA A 151 -13.31 -11.72 24.89
CA ALA A 151 -12.93 -10.84 23.82
C ALA A 151 -12.22 -11.58 22.68
N ALA A 152 -12.40 -11.05 21.46
CA ALA A 152 -11.66 -11.47 20.28
C ALA A 152 -11.09 -10.26 19.53
N ALA A 153 -10.12 -10.50 18.67
CA ALA A 153 -9.58 -9.49 17.76
C ALA A 153 -9.57 -10.00 16.32
N VAL A 154 -10.02 -9.19 15.39
CA VAL A 154 -9.79 -9.43 13.95
C VAL A 154 -8.41 -8.90 13.63
N SER A 155 -7.50 -9.79 13.25
CA SER A 155 -6.11 -9.43 12.94
C SER A 155 -5.48 -10.39 11.92
N SER A 156 -4.23 -10.14 11.55
CA SER A 156 -3.49 -10.99 10.60
C SER A 156 -3.04 -12.32 11.25
N PRO A 157 -2.83 -13.40 10.47
CA PRO A 157 -2.18 -14.62 10.97
C PRO A 157 -0.78 -14.36 11.53
N ARG A 158 -0.07 -13.38 10.98
CA ARG A 158 1.23 -12.93 11.50
C ARG A 158 1.13 -12.41 12.92
N ALA A 159 0.08 -11.64 13.22
CA ALA A 159 -0.15 -11.14 14.57
C ALA A 159 -0.44 -12.29 15.57
N ALA A 160 -1.22 -13.30 15.16
CA ALA A 160 -1.46 -14.47 15.98
C ALA A 160 -0.17 -15.16 16.41
N GLN A 161 0.77 -15.35 15.48
CA GLN A 161 2.08 -15.95 15.76
C GLN A 161 2.94 -15.06 16.64
N LEU A 162 3.04 -13.77 16.33
CA LEU A 162 3.89 -12.82 17.03
C LEU A 162 3.47 -12.63 18.50
N TYR A 163 2.17 -12.52 18.74
CA TYR A 163 1.62 -12.29 20.08
C TYR A 163 1.24 -13.59 20.81
N GLN A 164 1.45 -14.75 20.16
CA GLN A 164 1.12 -16.07 20.72
C GLN A 164 -0.35 -16.18 21.19
N VAL A 165 -1.26 -15.62 20.38
CA VAL A 165 -2.71 -15.71 20.63
C VAL A 165 -3.31 -16.78 19.73
N PRO A 166 -4.17 -17.66 20.25
CA PRO A 166 -4.82 -18.68 19.44
C PRO A 166 -5.64 -18.06 18.29
N LEU A 167 -5.54 -18.67 17.11
CA LEU A 167 -6.37 -18.36 15.96
C LEU A 167 -7.65 -19.19 16.08
N LEU A 168 -8.71 -18.62 16.64
CA LEU A 168 -10.00 -19.29 16.85
C LEU A 168 -10.69 -19.61 15.52
N LYS A 169 -10.58 -18.70 14.53
CA LYS A 169 -11.07 -18.92 13.18
C LYS A 169 -10.12 -18.27 12.17
N ALA A 170 -9.70 -19.05 11.18
CA ALA A 170 -8.88 -18.57 10.09
C ALA A 170 -9.74 -18.01 8.96
N ASP A 171 -9.19 -17.03 8.25
CA ASP A 171 -9.72 -16.45 7.00
C ASP A 171 -11.22 -16.11 7.04
N ILE A 172 -11.55 -15.11 7.85
CA ILE A 172 -12.92 -14.62 8.06
C ILE A 172 -13.27 -13.41 7.17
N LYS A 173 -12.43 -13.10 6.18
CA LYS A 173 -12.68 -11.98 5.25
C LYS A 173 -13.87 -12.25 4.34
N ASP A 174 -14.67 -11.23 4.06
CA ASP A 174 -15.85 -11.32 3.19
C ASP A 174 -15.50 -11.44 1.70
N ARG A 175 -14.30 -10.96 1.30
CA ARG A 175 -13.79 -10.96 -0.08
C ARG A 175 -12.54 -11.83 -0.20
N PRO A 176 -12.61 -12.99 -0.88
CA PRO A 176 -11.47 -13.91 -1.01
C PRO A 176 -10.26 -13.31 -1.72
N ASP A 177 -10.51 -12.43 -2.69
CA ASP A 177 -9.56 -11.76 -3.57
C ASP A 177 -8.97 -10.46 -3.00
N ASN A 178 -9.22 -10.18 -1.70
CA ASN A 178 -8.66 -9.00 -1.03
C ASN A 178 -7.13 -9.04 -1.07
N CYS A 179 -6.54 -8.04 -1.72
CA CYS A 179 -5.09 -7.88 -1.79
C CYS A 179 -4.68 -6.40 -1.65
N THR A 180 -3.44 -6.18 -1.26
CA THR A 180 -2.84 -4.84 -1.15
C THR A 180 -1.56 -4.80 -1.98
N ARG A 181 -1.45 -3.76 -2.83
CA ARG A 181 -0.24 -3.40 -3.56
C ARG A 181 0.65 -2.55 -2.67
N PHE A 182 1.94 -2.87 -2.64
CA PHE A 182 2.96 -2.11 -1.92
C PHE A 182 4.05 -1.67 -2.89
N TRP A 183 4.53 -0.45 -2.72
CA TRP A 183 5.70 0.03 -3.43
C TRP A 183 6.93 0.02 -2.53
N ILE A 184 8.07 -0.30 -3.15
CA ILE A 184 9.40 -0.11 -2.57
C ILE A 184 9.93 1.22 -3.10
N VAL A 185 10.14 2.15 -2.18
CA VAL A 185 10.52 3.54 -2.48
C VAL A 185 11.90 3.83 -1.90
N SER A 186 12.78 4.46 -2.69
CA SER A 186 14.09 4.96 -2.24
C SER A 186 14.44 6.30 -2.88
N CYS A 187 15.62 6.84 -2.56
CA CYS A 187 16.17 8.05 -3.21
C CYS A 187 17.03 7.73 -4.45
N GLU A 188 17.30 6.48 -4.72
CA GLU A 188 18.07 6.08 -5.91
C GLU A 188 17.23 6.26 -7.16
N LYS A 189 17.87 6.59 -8.29
CA LYS A 189 17.17 6.67 -9.56
C LYS A 189 16.68 5.29 -10.00
N SER A 190 15.41 5.18 -10.38
CA SER A 190 14.82 3.96 -10.88
C SER A 190 14.55 4.04 -12.39
N ASP A 191 15.35 3.30 -13.16
CA ASP A 191 15.27 3.19 -14.61
C ASP A 191 15.05 1.77 -15.12
N ARG A 192 14.81 0.81 -14.19
CA ARG A 192 14.61 -0.61 -14.49
C ARG A 192 13.17 -1.04 -14.21
N GLY A 193 12.73 -2.05 -14.96
CA GLY A 193 11.38 -2.61 -14.83
C GLY A 193 10.50 -2.33 -16.04
N ASN A 194 9.34 -3.00 -16.08
CA ASN A 194 8.41 -2.99 -17.21
C ASN A 194 7.14 -2.18 -16.90
N TYR A 195 7.14 -1.42 -15.82
CA TYR A 195 6.08 -0.52 -15.40
C TYR A 195 6.68 0.85 -15.11
N LEU A 196 5.93 1.89 -15.38
CA LEU A 196 6.31 3.26 -15.07
C LEU A 196 5.16 3.95 -14.35
N SER A 197 5.48 4.62 -13.24
CA SER A 197 4.53 5.49 -12.56
C SER A 197 4.92 6.95 -12.70
N LEU A 198 3.94 7.79 -12.98
CA LEU A 198 4.12 9.23 -13.16
C LEU A 198 2.91 10.01 -12.65
N ALA A 199 3.09 11.30 -12.45
CA ALA A 199 2.00 12.22 -12.17
C ALA A 199 2.19 13.52 -12.95
N PHE A 200 1.07 14.17 -13.29
CA PHE A 200 1.11 15.48 -13.95
C PHE A 200 -0.04 16.39 -13.50
N SER A 201 0.16 17.69 -13.62
CA SER A 201 -0.90 18.68 -13.53
C SER A 201 -1.09 19.37 -14.89
N LEU A 202 -2.31 19.86 -15.12
CA LEU A 202 -2.66 20.58 -16.35
C LEU A 202 -2.65 22.08 -16.09
N PRO A 203 -2.23 22.90 -17.08
CA PRO A 203 -2.19 24.36 -16.94
C PRO A 203 -3.57 24.98 -16.68
N LYS A 204 -4.64 24.35 -17.16
CA LYS A 204 -6.03 24.79 -17.00
C LYS A 204 -6.97 23.59 -16.89
N ASN A 205 -7.92 23.68 -16.01
CA ASN A 205 -9.04 22.75 -15.95
C ASN A 205 -10.08 23.19 -17.02
N ALA A 206 -10.00 22.57 -18.20
CA ALA A 206 -10.83 22.91 -19.36
C ALA A 206 -11.40 21.64 -20.02
N PRO A 207 -12.55 21.73 -20.71
CA PRO A 207 -13.10 20.60 -21.45
C PRO A 207 -12.08 20.00 -22.42
N GLY A 208 -11.89 18.66 -22.36
CA GLY A 208 -10.95 17.93 -23.22
C GLY A 208 -9.48 18.01 -22.81
N ALA A 209 -9.08 18.78 -21.80
CA ALA A 209 -7.67 18.92 -21.41
C ALA A 209 -7.05 17.58 -20.99
N LEU A 210 -7.73 16.80 -20.14
CA LEU A 210 -7.27 15.46 -19.76
C LEU A 210 -7.30 14.48 -20.94
N VAL A 211 -8.32 14.55 -21.79
CA VAL A 211 -8.43 13.67 -22.97
C VAL A 211 -7.22 13.84 -23.88
N LYS A 212 -6.77 15.09 -24.14
CA LYS A 212 -5.57 15.36 -24.95
C LYS A 212 -4.30 14.74 -24.37
N ALA A 213 -4.15 14.77 -23.04
CA ALA A 213 -3.02 14.13 -22.37
C ALA A 213 -3.07 12.59 -22.49
N LEU A 214 -4.26 11.99 -22.34
CA LEU A 214 -4.43 10.54 -22.46
C LEU A 214 -4.31 10.04 -23.91
N GLU A 215 -4.71 10.84 -24.89
CA GLU A 215 -4.60 10.53 -26.33
C GLU A 215 -3.15 10.34 -26.77
N ILE A 216 -2.18 10.98 -26.08
CA ILE A 216 -0.74 10.80 -26.33
C ILE A 216 -0.33 9.34 -26.17
N PHE A 217 -0.84 8.69 -25.11
CA PHE A 217 -0.59 7.28 -24.84
C PHE A 217 -1.39 6.37 -25.77
N ALA A 218 -2.67 6.67 -25.99
CA ALA A 218 -3.55 5.87 -26.82
C ALA A 218 -3.04 5.75 -28.27
N ARG A 219 -2.55 6.86 -28.89
CA ARG A 219 -2.01 6.85 -30.25
C ARG A 219 -0.73 6.02 -30.39
N ARG A 220 -0.05 5.74 -29.28
CA ARG A 220 1.18 4.94 -29.23
C ARG A 220 0.94 3.52 -28.69
N GLU A 221 -0.32 3.15 -28.54
CA GLU A 221 -0.72 1.83 -27.99
C GLU A 221 -0.08 1.52 -26.63
N ILE A 222 0.22 2.56 -25.83
CA ILE A 222 0.74 2.43 -24.46
C ILE A 222 -0.41 2.15 -23.52
N ASN A 223 -0.40 0.98 -22.86
CA ASN A 223 -1.43 0.60 -21.90
C ASN A 223 -1.28 1.37 -20.58
N LEU A 224 -2.39 1.97 -20.11
CA LEU A 224 -2.48 2.60 -18.80
C LEU A 224 -3.17 1.62 -17.85
N SER A 225 -2.43 1.08 -16.90
CA SER A 225 -2.95 0.11 -15.92
C SER A 225 -3.66 0.77 -14.75
N LYS A 226 -3.43 2.06 -14.51
CA LYS A 226 -4.11 2.87 -13.49
C LYS A 226 -4.19 4.33 -13.90
N ILE A 227 -5.29 4.99 -13.56
CA ILE A 227 -5.41 6.45 -13.56
C ILE A 227 -6.17 6.89 -12.32
N GLU A 228 -5.67 7.93 -11.67
CA GLU A 228 -6.31 8.53 -10.49
C GLU A 228 -6.17 10.05 -10.54
N SER A 229 -7.23 10.77 -10.21
CA SER A 229 -7.19 12.22 -10.05
C SER A 229 -7.20 12.61 -8.58
N ARG A 230 -6.34 13.53 -8.20
CA ARG A 230 -6.19 14.04 -6.83
C ARG A 230 -6.25 15.56 -6.82
N PRO A 231 -6.93 16.20 -5.84
CA PRO A 231 -6.81 17.65 -5.66
C PRO A 231 -5.34 18.06 -5.47
N SER A 232 -4.90 19.10 -6.17
CA SER A 232 -3.52 19.62 -6.09
C SER A 232 -3.18 20.17 -4.70
N LYS A 233 -4.20 20.52 -3.92
CA LYS A 233 -4.13 21.23 -2.63
C LYS A 233 -3.56 22.65 -2.74
N ARG A 234 -3.44 23.20 -3.95
CA ARG A 234 -3.11 24.61 -4.21
C ARG A 234 -4.37 25.44 -4.31
N SER A 235 -5.35 24.99 -5.09
CA SER A 235 -6.60 25.69 -5.33
C SER A 235 -7.74 24.70 -5.60
N LEU A 236 -8.97 25.08 -5.31
CA LEU A 236 -10.14 24.28 -5.62
C LEU A 236 -10.33 24.19 -7.15
N GLY A 237 -10.56 22.98 -7.66
CA GLY A 237 -10.69 22.74 -9.09
C GLY A 237 -9.38 22.42 -9.80
N GLU A 238 -8.24 22.48 -9.14
CA GLU A 238 -6.96 22.01 -9.67
C GLU A 238 -6.67 20.56 -9.26
N TYR A 239 -6.23 19.75 -10.21
CA TYR A 239 -6.00 18.32 -10.01
C TYR A 239 -4.60 17.90 -10.47
N VAL A 240 -4.07 16.89 -9.77
CA VAL A 240 -2.93 16.09 -10.18
C VAL A 240 -3.47 14.75 -10.66
N PHE A 241 -3.03 14.31 -11.83
CA PHE A 241 -3.37 13.02 -12.41
C PHE A 241 -2.19 12.09 -12.26
N LEU A 242 -2.42 10.94 -11.62
CA LEU A 242 -1.44 9.88 -11.45
C LEU A 242 -1.76 8.78 -12.43
N ILE A 243 -0.73 8.25 -13.09
CA ILE A 243 -0.85 7.18 -14.07
C ILE A 243 0.21 6.12 -13.80
N ASP A 244 -0.21 4.86 -13.79
CA ASP A 244 0.69 3.72 -13.96
C ASP A 244 0.52 3.20 -15.39
N LEU A 245 1.62 2.98 -16.09
CA LEU A 245 1.62 2.43 -17.44
C LEU A 245 2.55 1.21 -17.56
N GLU A 246 2.28 0.39 -18.56
CA GLU A 246 3.10 -0.75 -18.93
C GLU A 246 4.19 -0.29 -19.92
N GLY A 247 5.45 -0.49 -19.55
CA GLY A 247 6.62 -0.13 -20.33
C GLY A 247 7.68 0.57 -19.51
N ASN A 248 8.79 0.90 -20.17
CA ASN A 248 9.94 1.53 -19.52
C ASN A 248 10.20 2.92 -20.10
N SER A 249 10.54 3.88 -19.26
CA SER A 249 10.89 5.24 -19.68
C SER A 249 12.07 5.32 -20.67
N GLN A 250 12.82 4.23 -20.84
CA GLN A 250 13.90 4.13 -21.84
C GLN A 250 13.40 3.70 -23.23
N ASP A 251 12.18 3.16 -23.33
CA ASP A 251 11.57 2.77 -24.59
C ASP A 251 11.29 4.01 -25.45
N ILE A 252 11.58 3.94 -26.75
CA ILE A 252 11.47 5.08 -27.68
C ILE A 252 10.05 5.67 -27.66
N GLN A 253 9.04 4.82 -27.75
CA GLN A 253 7.64 5.25 -27.77
C GLN A 253 7.22 5.97 -26.48
N ILE A 254 7.71 5.47 -25.33
CA ILE A 254 7.42 6.09 -24.04
C ILE A 254 8.20 7.40 -23.87
N LYS A 255 9.46 7.47 -24.29
CA LYS A 255 10.22 8.73 -24.29
C LYS A 255 9.54 9.83 -25.12
N GLU A 256 9.06 9.48 -26.32
CA GLU A 256 8.31 10.40 -27.16
C GLU A 256 7.00 10.84 -26.51
N ALA A 257 6.25 9.88 -25.90
CA ALA A 257 5.03 10.18 -25.16
C ALA A 257 5.28 11.12 -23.98
N LEU A 258 6.32 10.88 -23.19
CA LEU A 258 6.70 11.73 -22.06
C LEU A 258 7.14 13.13 -22.51
N THR A 259 7.85 13.22 -23.64
CA THR A 259 8.26 14.49 -24.23
C THR A 259 7.05 15.29 -24.67
N GLU A 260 6.10 14.68 -25.39
CA GLU A 260 4.86 15.34 -25.81
C GLU A 260 3.98 15.72 -24.61
N LEU A 261 3.86 14.83 -23.62
CA LEU A 261 3.11 15.09 -22.38
C LEU A 261 3.67 16.32 -21.63
N SER A 262 4.99 16.45 -21.57
CA SER A 262 5.65 17.60 -20.92
C SER A 262 5.31 18.94 -21.56
N GLN A 263 4.96 18.96 -22.85
CA GLN A 263 4.59 20.19 -23.58
C GLN A 263 3.14 20.64 -23.27
N CYS A 264 2.28 19.73 -22.83
CA CYS A 264 0.87 20.03 -22.55
C CYS A 264 0.52 20.03 -21.05
N THR A 265 1.49 19.75 -20.18
CA THR A 265 1.34 19.73 -18.72
C THR A 265 2.01 20.95 -18.08
N GLU A 266 1.53 21.37 -16.91
CA GLU A 266 2.19 22.39 -16.09
C GLU A 266 3.37 21.81 -15.32
N VAL A 267 3.14 20.64 -14.71
CA VAL A 267 4.16 19.85 -14.02
C VAL A 267 4.03 18.41 -14.49
N LEU A 268 5.15 17.79 -14.83
CA LEU A 268 5.27 16.36 -15.06
C LEU A 268 6.31 15.78 -14.12
N LYS A 269 5.95 14.76 -13.36
CA LYS A 269 6.83 14.09 -12.42
C LYS A 269 6.82 12.60 -12.66
N ILE A 270 7.99 12.02 -12.88
CA ILE A 270 8.19 10.58 -13.05
C ILE A 270 8.59 10.00 -11.69
N PHE A 271 7.79 9.07 -11.16
CA PHE A 271 8.07 8.40 -9.89
C PHE A 271 9.06 7.24 -10.04
N GLY A 272 9.31 6.77 -11.24
CA GLY A 272 10.31 5.74 -11.54
C GLY A 272 9.73 4.56 -12.31
N ASN A 273 10.64 3.81 -12.93
CA ASN A 273 10.31 2.50 -13.48
C ASN A 273 10.37 1.43 -12.38
N TYR A 274 9.48 0.45 -12.45
CA TYR A 274 9.45 -0.61 -11.45
C TYR A 274 9.09 -1.97 -12.04
N SER A 275 9.45 -3.02 -11.32
CA SER A 275 9.05 -4.38 -11.62
C SER A 275 8.07 -4.87 -10.57
N LYS A 276 7.10 -5.69 -10.97
CA LYS A 276 6.25 -6.43 -10.04
C LYS A 276 6.99 -7.69 -9.59
N LEU A 277 7.17 -7.82 -8.28
CA LEU A 277 7.84 -8.97 -7.71
C LEU A 277 6.88 -10.15 -7.61
N PRO A 278 7.30 -11.36 -8.05
CA PRO A 278 6.59 -12.57 -7.72
C PRO A 278 6.77 -12.84 -6.23
N ILE A 279 5.70 -12.71 -5.46
CA ILE A 279 5.67 -13.11 -4.05
C ILE A 279 4.76 -14.33 -3.94
N PRO A 280 5.22 -15.40 -3.27
CA PRO A 280 4.45 -16.64 -3.11
C PRO A 280 3.21 -16.49 -2.26
#